data_3f0e4546dacdfc659046e35525387a6e
#
_entry.id   3f0e4546dacdfc659046e35525387a6e
#
_cell.length_a   1.000
_cell.length_b   1.000
_cell.length_c   1.000
_cell.angle_alpha   90.00
_cell.angle_beta   90.00
_cell.angle_gamma   90.00
#
_symmetry.space_group_name_H-M   'P 1'
#
loop_
_entity.id
_entity.type
_entity.pdbx_description
1 polymer ?
#
loop_
_entity_poly.entity_id
_entity_poly.type
_entity_poly.pdbx_seq_one_letter_code
_entity_poly.pdbx_strand_id
1 'polypeptide(L)'
;MGKVAVGAAAVCAAAVCASAALVVRHRMKSSGRWTRAMAILGEFEEKCGTPVGKLRQVADAMTVEMHAGLASEGGSKLKMIISYVDNLPTGDEKGLFYALDLGGTNFRVLRVLLGGKEDRVVKQEFEEVSIPPHLMIGSSDALFDFIADALKKFVATEGEDLHPLPGQQRELGFTFSFPVRQASIASGTLIKWTKGFSIEDTVGEDVVGELTKAMDRVGLDMRVAALVNDTIGTLAGGRYHSQDVIAGVILGTGTNAAYVERAQAIPKWHGLLPKSDEMVINMEWGNFRSSHLPLTEYDEALDIESLNPGEQIFEKIISGMYLGEIVRRVLLKMAEEANLFGDVVPPKLEIPFILRTPVMSAMHQDTSSDLRVVGSKLKDILEIPNTSLKTRKAIVKLCDIVATRGARLSAAGIVGILKKLGRDTIKEREKHKSVIAMDGGLFEHYTKFRVCLESTIEELLGKEVSENIVVEHSNDGSGIGAALLAASHSLYREVAEY
;
A
#
# COMPACT_ATOMS: atom_id res chain seq x y z
N MET A 1 6.46 65.39 51.60
CA MET A 1 6.14 64.81 50.32
C MET A 1 7.29 63.94 49.69
N GLY A 2 8.53 64.13 50.03
CA GLY A 2 9.66 63.38 49.43
C GLY A 2 9.78 61.91 49.78
N LYS A 3 9.42 61.48 50.99
CA LYS A 3 9.55 60.05 51.39
C LYS A 3 8.52 59.10 50.74
N VAL A 4 7.33 59.58 50.38
CA VAL A 4 6.29 58.77 49.69
C VAL A 4 6.63 58.61 48.22
N ALA A 5 7.20 59.63 47.59
CA ALA A 5 7.64 59.53 46.17
C ALA A 5 8.81 58.55 45.98
N VAL A 6 9.77 58.53 46.92
CA VAL A 6 10.92 57.57 46.85
C VAL A 6 10.44 56.13 47.12
N GLY A 7 9.47 55.90 48.00
CA GLY A 7 8.87 54.58 48.21
C GLY A 7 8.11 54.08 46.98
N ALA A 8 7.34 54.93 46.31
CA ALA A 8 6.62 54.58 45.08
C ALA A 8 7.57 54.24 43.93
N ALA A 9 8.64 55.03 43.76
CA ALA A 9 9.66 54.75 42.75
C ALA A 9 10.42 53.45 42.99
N ALA A 10 10.72 53.10 44.24
CA ALA A 10 11.37 51.83 44.60
C ALA A 10 10.46 50.61 44.35
N VAL A 11 9.16 50.72 44.65
CA VAL A 11 8.18 49.68 44.35
C VAL A 11 7.98 49.49 42.86
N CYS A 12 7.91 50.55 42.07
CA CYS A 12 7.85 50.46 40.59
C CYS A 12 9.12 49.87 40.02
N ALA A 13 10.31 50.21 40.48
CA ALA A 13 11.58 49.63 40.02
C ALA A 13 11.65 48.11 40.36
N ALA A 14 11.26 47.72 41.54
CA ALA A 14 11.19 46.32 41.96
C ALA A 14 10.18 45.50 41.11
N ALA A 15 9.01 46.06 40.80
CA ALA A 15 8.00 45.44 39.94
C ALA A 15 8.52 45.27 38.49
N VAL A 16 9.21 46.28 37.95
CA VAL A 16 9.83 46.22 36.61
C VAL A 16 10.96 45.18 36.57
N CYS A 17 11.82 45.11 37.59
CA CYS A 17 12.87 44.09 37.69
C CYS A 17 12.28 42.69 37.85
N ALA A 18 11.24 42.51 38.64
CA ALA A 18 10.55 41.22 38.79
C ALA A 18 9.88 40.76 37.48
N SER A 19 9.21 41.71 36.78
CA SER A 19 8.61 41.43 35.47
C SER A 19 9.67 41.09 34.41
N ALA A 20 10.80 41.80 34.37
CA ALA A 20 11.92 41.53 33.48
C ALA A 20 12.54 40.13 33.77
N ALA A 21 12.75 39.78 35.03
CA ALA A 21 13.25 38.49 35.45
C ALA A 21 12.31 37.34 35.06
N LEU A 22 10.97 37.51 35.20
CA LEU A 22 9.96 36.55 34.76
C LEU A 22 9.99 36.38 33.23
N VAL A 23 10.10 37.44 32.46
CA VAL A 23 10.20 37.38 31.02
C VAL A 23 11.49 36.66 30.56
N VAL A 24 12.61 36.96 31.20
CA VAL A 24 13.89 36.26 30.91
C VAL A 24 13.79 34.79 31.26
N ARG A 25 13.27 34.45 32.43
CA ARG A 25 13.05 33.06 32.84
C ARG A 25 12.09 32.32 31.91
N HIS A 26 11.02 32.95 31.48
CA HIS A 26 10.08 32.40 30.51
C HIS A 26 10.75 32.15 29.16
N ARG A 27 11.55 33.12 28.64
CA ARG A 27 12.31 32.96 27.40
C ARG A 27 13.34 31.85 27.48
N MET A 28 14.07 31.75 28.58
CA MET A 28 15.05 30.68 28.80
C MET A 28 14.37 29.29 28.84
N LYS A 29 13.25 29.16 29.56
CA LYS A 29 12.45 27.94 29.61
C LYS A 29 11.90 27.57 28.24
N SER A 30 11.38 28.52 27.49
CA SER A 30 10.89 28.31 26.11
C SER A 30 12.00 27.93 25.15
N SER A 31 13.20 28.55 25.27
CA SER A 31 14.37 28.20 24.46
C SER A 31 14.84 26.77 24.74
N GLY A 32 14.91 26.36 25.99
CA GLY A 32 15.31 24.99 26.38
C GLY A 32 14.36 23.94 25.85
N ARG A 33 13.05 24.18 25.93
CA ARG A 33 12.01 23.28 25.37
C ARG A 33 12.15 23.12 23.87
N TRP A 34 12.33 24.23 23.17
CA TRP A 34 12.53 24.20 21.72
C TRP A 34 13.79 23.43 21.33
N THR A 35 14.91 23.66 22.02
CA THR A 35 16.16 22.96 21.81
C THR A 35 15.97 21.44 21.97
N ARG A 36 15.22 21.02 23.02
CA ARG A 36 14.91 19.59 23.24
C ARG A 36 14.03 19.03 22.12
N ALA A 37 12.99 19.76 21.68
CA ALA A 37 12.15 19.35 20.57
C ALA A 37 12.97 19.15 19.28
N MET A 38 13.88 20.07 18.97
CA MET A 38 14.72 19.96 17.81
C MET A 38 15.78 18.85 17.92
N ALA A 39 16.24 18.53 19.14
CA ALA A 39 17.11 17.39 19.38
C ALA A 39 16.39 16.06 19.08
N ILE A 40 15.15 15.90 19.56
CA ILE A 40 14.33 14.69 19.26
C ILE A 40 14.14 14.56 17.74
N LEU A 41 13.81 15.66 17.05
CA LEU A 41 13.63 15.65 15.61
C LEU A 41 14.92 15.29 14.87
N GLY A 42 16.06 15.83 15.29
CA GLY A 42 17.38 15.55 14.71
C GLY A 42 17.83 14.11 14.92
N GLU A 43 17.65 13.56 16.11
CA GLU A 43 17.91 12.13 16.41
C GLU A 43 17.05 11.21 15.54
N PHE A 44 15.78 11.56 15.37
CA PHE A 44 14.85 10.81 14.52
C PHE A 44 15.27 10.90 13.04
N GLU A 45 15.65 12.10 12.55
CA GLU A 45 16.15 12.30 11.18
C GLU A 45 17.39 11.42 10.91
N GLU A 46 18.36 11.41 11.83
CA GLU A 46 19.56 10.60 11.71
C GLU A 46 19.25 9.10 11.64
N LYS A 47 18.38 8.60 12.54
CA LYS A 47 17.96 7.19 12.57
C LYS A 47 17.18 6.78 11.32
N CYS A 48 16.34 7.68 10.78
CA CYS A 48 15.60 7.48 9.53
C CYS A 48 16.47 7.60 8.28
N GLY A 49 17.72 7.96 8.40
CA GLY A 49 18.63 8.20 7.28
C GLY A 49 18.73 7.01 6.32
N THR A 50 18.54 7.29 5.03
CA THR A 50 18.56 6.31 3.93
C THR A 50 19.62 6.71 2.87
N PRO A 51 20.93 6.78 3.22
CA PRO A 51 21.95 7.06 2.22
C PRO A 51 21.98 5.97 1.15
N VAL A 52 22.44 6.28 -0.06
CA VAL A 52 22.46 5.38 -1.24
C VAL A 52 23.08 4.02 -0.91
N GLY A 53 24.20 4.00 -0.17
CA GLY A 53 24.86 2.75 0.22
C GLY A 53 23.95 1.85 1.03
N LYS A 54 23.18 2.41 1.97
CA LYS A 54 22.21 1.65 2.79
C LYS A 54 21.03 1.15 1.95
N LEU A 55 20.52 1.97 1.03
CA LEU A 55 19.45 1.57 0.12
C LEU A 55 19.88 0.43 -0.81
N ARG A 56 21.12 0.45 -1.29
CA ARG A 56 21.68 -0.66 -2.08
C ARG A 56 21.73 -1.95 -1.26
N GLN A 57 22.14 -1.89 0.01
CA GLN A 57 22.11 -3.05 0.91
C GLN A 57 20.67 -3.56 1.13
N VAL A 58 19.69 -2.67 1.23
CA VAL A 58 18.26 -3.07 1.32
C VAL A 58 17.82 -3.78 0.04
N ALA A 59 18.14 -3.24 -1.14
CA ALA A 59 17.81 -3.86 -2.41
C ALA A 59 18.50 -5.22 -2.59
N ASP A 60 19.76 -5.34 -2.23
CA ASP A 60 20.51 -6.60 -2.27
C ASP A 60 19.90 -7.63 -1.32
N ALA A 61 19.59 -7.24 -0.08
CA ALA A 61 18.91 -8.11 0.87
C ALA A 61 17.54 -8.57 0.38
N MET A 62 16.75 -7.67 -0.23
CA MET A 62 15.47 -8.03 -0.86
C MET A 62 15.67 -9.10 -1.94
N THR A 63 16.64 -8.92 -2.82
CA THR A 63 16.96 -9.88 -3.89
C THR A 63 17.37 -11.25 -3.32
N VAL A 64 18.16 -11.28 -2.26
CA VAL A 64 18.56 -12.54 -1.58
C VAL A 64 17.33 -13.24 -0.99
N GLU A 65 16.47 -12.50 -0.29
CA GLU A 65 15.23 -13.05 0.29
C GLU A 65 14.26 -13.55 -0.80
N MET A 66 14.20 -12.88 -1.97
CA MET A 66 13.43 -13.37 -3.12
C MET A 66 13.94 -14.72 -3.61
N HIS A 67 15.25 -14.88 -3.76
CA HIS A 67 15.84 -16.17 -4.14
C HIS A 67 15.55 -17.26 -3.12
N ALA A 68 15.72 -16.97 -1.84
CA ALA A 68 15.46 -17.92 -0.76
C ALA A 68 13.98 -18.35 -0.71
N GLY A 69 13.05 -17.40 -0.88
CA GLY A 69 11.61 -17.68 -0.90
C GLY A 69 11.13 -18.45 -2.14
N LEU A 70 11.84 -18.33 -3.28
CA LEU A 70 11.57 -19.15 -4.46
C LEU A 70 12.19 -20.56 -4.37
N ALA A 71 13.23 -20.74 -3.56
CA ALA A 71 13.92 -22.02 -3.43
C ALA A 71 13.08 -23.06 -2.68
N SER A 72 12.34 -22.64 -1.65
CA SER A 72 11.49 -23.53 -0.87
C SER A 72 10.41 -22.77 -0.10
N GLU A 73 9.31 -23.44 0.24
CA GLU A 73 8.31 -22.89 1.14
C GLU A 73 8.92 -22.63 2.52
N GLY A 74 8.70 -21.40 3.04
CA GLY A 74 9.28 -20.96 4.31
C GLY A 74 10.77 -20.63 4.27
N GLY A 75 11.43 -20.68 3.11
CA GLY A 75 12.83 -20.32 2.92
C GLY A 75 13.17 -18.85 3.20
N SER A 76 12.16 -17.99 3.20
CA SER A 76 12.28 -16.56 3.45
C SER A 76 11.06 -16.04 4.23
N LYS A 77 11.18 -14.84 4.79
CA LYS A 77 10.03 -14.07 5.28
C LYS A 77 9.17 -13.54 4.12
N LEU A 78 9.75 -13.28 2.96
CA LEU A 78 9.01 -13.08 1.72
C LEU A 78 8.31 -14.39 1.35
N LYS A 79 7.01 -14.33 1.18
CA LYS A 79 6.22 -15.55 0.90
C LYS A 79 6.50 -16.09 -0.49
N MET A 80 6.76 -15.20 -1.45
CA MET A 80 7.06 -15.57 -2.84
C MET A 80 6.07 -16.58 -3.39
N ILE A 81 4.78 -16.29 -3.24
CA ILE A 81 3.67 -17.20 -3.56
C ILE A 81 3.57 -17.38 -5.06
N ILE A 82 3.53 -18.61 -5.51
CA ILE A 82 3.24 -18.95 -6.91
C ILE A 82 1.74 -18.71 -7.13
N SER A 83 1.41 -17.83 -8.08
CA SER A 83 0.02 -17.42 -8.33
C SER A 83 -0.73 -18.30 -9.32
N TYR A 84 -0.03 -19.18 -10.02
CA TYR A 84 -0.54 -19.93 -11.17
C TYR A 84 -1.00 -19.05 -12.35
N VAL A 85 -0.70 -17.75 -12.32
CA VAL A 85 -0.89 -16.85 -13.46
C VAL A 85 0.33 -17.03 -14.37
N ASP A 86 0.16 -17.83 -15.38
CA ASP A 86 1.16 -18.18 -16.37
C ASP A 86 0.83 -17.60 -17.77
N ASN A 87 -0.33 -17.00 -17.90
CA ASN A 87 -0.81 -16.35 -19.11
C ASN A 87 -1.35 -14.95 -18.77
N LEU A 88 -0.55 -13.95 -19.09
CA LEU A 88 -0.90 -12.54 -18.85
C LEU A 88 -1.65 -11.93 -20.04
N PRO A 89 -2.45 -10.87 -19.81
CA PRO A 89 -3.15 -10.19 -20.89
C PRO A 89 -2.21 -9.68 -21.98
N THR A 90 -2.63 -9.87 -23.23
CA THR A 90 -1.88 -9.44 -24.43
C THR A 90 -2.43 -8.15 -25.04
N GLY A 91 -3.65 -7.75 -24.61
CA GLY A 91 -4.39 -6.65 -25.20
C GLY A 91 -5.30 -7.07 -26.37
N ASP A 92 -5.29 -8.36 -26.75
CA ASP A 92 -6.12 -8.92 -27.80
C ASP A 92 -7.46 -9.46 -27.31
N GLU A 93 -7.62 -9.53 -25.98
CA GLU A 93 -8.78 -10.11 -25.33
C GLU A 93 -10.07 -9.39 -25.74
N LYS A 94 -11.10 -10.18 -26.09
CA LYS A 94 -12.45 -9.70 -26.49
C LYS A 94 -13.51 -10.44 -25.74
N GLY A 95 -14.62 -9.77 -25.50
CA GLY A 95 -15.79 -10.34 -24.85
C GLY A 95 -16.13 -9.72 -23.51
N LEU A 96 -17.18 -10.23 -22.89
CA LEU A 96 -17.67 -9.78 -21.60
C LEU A 96 -17.11 -10.65 -20.48
N PHE A 97 -16.44 -10.01 -19.53
CA PHE A 97 -15.88 -10.66 -18.35
C PHE A 97 -16.33 -9.95 -17.08
N TYR A 98 -16.43 -10.73 -16.02
CA TYR A 98 -16.78 -10.23 -14.70
C TYR A 98 -15.59 -10.26 -13.76
N ALA A 99 -15.62 -9.39 -12.77
CA ALA A 99 -14.71 -9.44 -11.64
C ALA A 99 -15.46 -9.26 -10.32
N LEU A 100 -15.01 -9.97 -9.31
CA LEU A 100 -15.38 -9.78 -7.91
C LEU A 100 -14.11 -9.39 -7.16
N ASP A 101 -14.13 -8.26 -6.44
CA ASP A 101 -13.01 -7.81 -5.62
C ASP A 101 -13.45 -7.77 -4.15
N LEU A 102 -13.01 -8.76 -3.38
CA LEU A 102 -13.26 -8.90 -1.95
C LEU A 102 -11.98 -8.62 -1.16
N GLY A 103 -11.85 -7.38 -0.70
CA GLY A 103 -10.63 -6.94 -0.04
C GLY A 103 -10.81 -6.33 1.35
N GLY A 104 -12.03 -6.18 1.83
CA GLY A 104 -12.30 -5.51 3.11
C GLY A 104 -13.77 -5.56 3.49
N THR A 105 -14.25 -4.54 4.20
CA THR A 105 -15.66 -4.43 4.66
C THR A 105 -16.66 -4.18 3.53
N ASN A 106 -16.16 -3.89 2.33
CA ASN A 106 -16.93 -3.79 1.09
C ASN A 106 -16.34 -4.77 0.09
N PHE A 107 -17.15 -5.17 -0.88
CA PHE A 107 -16.67 -5.80 -2.10
C PHE A 107 -17.21 -5.07 -3.32
N ARG A 108 -16.52 -5.21 -4.44
CA ARG A 108 -16.95 -4.66 -5.72
C ARG A 108 -17.25 -5.79 -6.70
N VAL A 109 -18.33 -5.62 -7.45
CA VAL A 109 -18.66 -6.45 -8.59
C VAL A 109 -18.49 -5.58 -9.84
N LEU A 110 -17.76 -6.10 -10.82
CA LEU A 110 -17.49 -5.39 -12.07
C LEU A 110 -17.89 -6.27 -13.25
N ARG A 111 -18.27 -5.63 -14.35
CA ARG A 111 -18.28 -6.23 -15.68
C ARG A 111 -17.53 -5.33 -16.66
N VAL A 112 -16.73 -5.96 -17.50
CA VAL A 112 -15.85 -5.28 -18.44
C VAL A 112 -16.05 -5.91 -19.82
N LEU A 113 -16.43 -5.07 -20.79
CA LEU A 113 -16.50 -5.45 -22.19
C LEU A 113 -15.17 -5.10 -22.85
N LEU A 114 -14.42 -6.11 -23.27
CA LEU A 114 -13.13 -5.98 -23.93
C LEU A 114 -13.29 -5.97 -25.43
N GLY A 115 -12.65 -5.03 -26.13
CA GLY A 115 -12.70 -4.84 -27.57
C GLY A 115 -11.45 -5.27 -28.33
N GLY A 116 -10.44 -5.81 -27.63
CA GLY A 116 -9.13 -6.16 -28.24
C GLY A 116 -8.21 -4.96 -28.40
N LYS A 117 -7.23 -5.07 -29.29
CA LYS A 117 -6.17 -4.06 -29.46
C LYS A 117 -6.65 -2.66 -29.78
N GLU A 118 -7.71 -2.55 -30.56
CA GLU A 118 -8.19 -1.26 -31.10
C GLU A 118 -9.00 -0.50 -30.05
N ASP A 119 -9.98 -1.17 -29.44
CA ASP A 119 -10.95 -0.53 -28.55
C ASP A 119 -10.65 -0.75 -27.06
N ARG A 120 -9.70 -1.62 -26.74
CA ARG A 120 -9.28 -1.94 -25.36
C ARG A 120 -10.50 -2.24 -24.46
N VAL A 121 -10.84 -1.36 -23.54
CA VAL A 121 -12.03 -1.46 -22.69
C VAL A 121 -13.14 -0.64 -23.32
N VAL A 122 -14.10 -1.33 -23.93
CA VAL A 122 -15.27 -0.71 -24.60
C VAL A 122 -16.25 -0.15 -23.56
N LYS A 123 -16.51 -0.94 -22.50
CA LYS A 123 -17.44 -0.57 -21.43
C LYS A 123 -17.01 -1.20 -20.12
N GLN A 124 -17.15 -0.42 -19.04
CA GLN A 124 -16.94 -0.88 -17.68
C GLN A 124 -18.09 -0.41 -16.82
N GLU A 125 -18.62 -1.31 -16.01
CA GLU A 125 -19.65 -1.01 -15.01
C GLU A 125 -19.29 -1.71 -13.71
N PHE A 126 -19.57 -1.09 -12.58
CA PHE A 126 -19.31 -1.68 -11.27
C PHE A 126 -20.38 -1.27 -10.26
N GLU A 127 -20.49 -2.08 -9.23
CA GLU A 127 -21.28 -1.81 -8.03
C GLU A 127 -20.42 -2.13 -6.80
N GLU A 128 -20.45 -1.24 -5.82
CA GLU A 128 -19.80 -1.47 -4.53
C GLU A 128 -20.85 -1.81 -3.48
N VAL A 129 -20.64 -2.91 -2.77
CA VAL A 129 -21.58 -3.46 -1.79
C VAL A 129 -20.89 -3.55 -0.42
N SER A 130 -21.50 -2.91 0.58
CA SER A 130 -21.03 -3.01 1.98
C SER A 130 -21.48 -4.33 2.61
N ILE A 131 -20.55 -5.03 3.26
CA ILE A 131 -20.82 -6.27 3.96
C ILE A 131 -21.38 -5.94 5.35
N PRO A 132 -22.58 -6.39 5.69
CA PRO A 132 -23.11 -6.25 7.04
C PRO A 132 -22.15 -6.87 8.09
N PRO A 133 -21.87 -6.18 9.21
CA PRO A 133 -20.88 -6.65 10.19
C PRO A 133 -21.15 -8.08 10.72
N HIS A 134 -22.40 -8.49 10.83
CA HIS A 134 -22.77 -9.84 11.29
C HIS A 134 -22.37 -10.95 10.30
N LEU A 135 -22.21 -10.65 9.00
CA LEU A 135 -21.73 -11.59 8.00
C LEU A 135 -20.20 -11.76 8.03
N MET A 136 -19.48 -10.79 8.60
CA MET A 136 -18.03 -10.87 8.73
C MET A 136 -17.60 -11.83 9.86
N ILE A 137 -18.51 -12.18 10.75
CA ILE A 137 -18.31 -13.09 11.90
C ILE A 137 -19.33 -14.24 11.93
N GLY A 138 -20.09 -14.42 10.84
CA GLY A 138 -21.12 -15.42 10.68
C GLY A 138 -20.59 -16.76 10.22
N SER A 139 -21.27 -17.39 9.26
CA SER A 139 -20.85 -18.61 8.61
C SER A 139 -20.35 -18.35 7.18
N SER A 140 -19.58 -19.29 6.63
CA SER A 140 -19.12 -19.30 5.24
C SER A 140 -20.30 -19.16 4.28
N ASP A 141 -21.32 -20.01 4.43
CA ASP A 141 -22.51 -19.96 3.58
C ASP A 141 -23.20 -18.60 3.61
N ALA A 142 -23.36 -17.98 4.79
CA ALA A 142 -24.04 -16.70 4.90
C ALA A 142 -23.28 -15.57 4.16
N LEU A 143 -21.95 -15.54 4.25
CA LEU A 143 -21.14 -14.58 3.54
C LEU A 143 -21.18 -14.82 2.02
N PHE A 144 -20.91 -16.04 1.58
CA PHE A 144 -20.82 -16.34 0.15
C PHE A 144 -22.19 -16.29 -0.54
N ASP A 145 -23.28 -16.65 0.14
CA ASP A 145 -24.64 -16.45 -0.38
C ASP A 145 -24.97 -14.98 -0.57
N PHE A 146 -24.60 -14.11 0.37
CA PHE A 146 -24.78 -12.67 0.23
C PHE A 146 -24.00 -12.12 -0.98
N ILE A 147 -22.76 -12.58 -1.20
CA ILE A 147 -21.95 -12.20 -2.35
C ILE A 147 -22.56 -12.72 -3.65
N ALA A 148 -22.99 -13.97 -3.70
CA ALA A 148 -23.61 -14.58 -4.86
C ALA A 148 -24.95 -13.92 -5.24
N ASP A 149 -25.75 -13.51 -4.25
CA ASP A 149 -26.97 -12.73 -4.47
C ASP A 149 -26.69 -11.35 -5.07
N ALA A 150 -25.63 -10.66 -4.62
CA ALA A 150 -25.23 -9.40 -5.20
C ALA A 150 -24.72 -9.58 -6.63
N LEU A 151 -23.90 -10.60 -6.90
CA LEU A 151 -23.47 -10.97 -8.26
C LEU A 151 -24.67 -11.24 -9.17
N LYS A 152 -25.65 -12.05 -8.71
CA LYS A 152 -26.86 -12.35 -9.47
C LYS A 152 -27.66 -11.09 -9.81
N LYS A 153 -27.85 -10.18 -8.85
CA LYS A 153 -28.54 -8.91 -9.07
C LYS A 153 -27.81 -8.07 -10.10
N PHE A 154 -26.48 -7.98 -10.00
CA PHE A 154 -25.66 -7.22 -10.94
C PHE A 154 -25.70 -7.82 -12.35
N VAL A 155 -25.64 -9.15 -12.50
CA VAL A 155 -25.79 -9.85 -13.78
C VAL A 155 -27.17 -9.62 -14.38
N ALA A 156 -28.25 -9.56 -13.58
CA ALA A 156 -29.60 -9.28 -14.06
C ALA A 156 -29.78 -7.89 -14.72
N THR A 157 -28.83 -6.98 -14.50
CA THR A 157 -28.79 -5.66 -15.20
C THR A 157 -28.07 -5.73 -16.56
N GLU A 158 -27.62 -6.91 -17.00
CA GLU A 158 -26.97 -7.14 -18.29
C GLU A 158 -27.96 -6.92 -19.44
N GLY A 159 -27.53 -6.19 -20.47
CA GLY A 159 -28.34 -6.02 -21.69
C GLY A 159 -28.45 -7.31 -22.50
N GLU A 160 -29.50 -7.49 -23.26
CA GLU A 160 -29.71 -8.69 -24.07
C GLU A 160 -28.56 -8.97 -25.04
N ASP A 161 -27.93 -7.92 -25.56
CA ASP A 161 -26.79 -8.01 -26.50
C ASP A 161 -25.51 -8.55 -25.86
N LEU A 162 -25.46 -8.67 -24.53
CA LEU A 162 -24.28 -9.08 -23.76
C LEU A 162 -24.40 -10.49 -23.21
N HIS A 163 -25.51 -11.20 -23.50
CA HIS A 163 -25.70 -12.55 -23.01
C HIS A 163 -24.68 -13.52 -23.64
N PRO A 164 -24.14 -14.46 -22.87
CA PRO A 164 -23.21 -15.47 -23.39
C PRO A 164 -23.90 -16.32 -24.47
N LEU A 165 -23.11 -16.84 -25.40
CA LEU A 165 -23.60 -17.75 -26.39
C LEU A 165 -24.13 -19.06 -25.76
N PRO A 166 -25.10 -19.76 -26.39
CA PRO A 166 -25.60 -21.02 -25.88
C PRO A 166 -24.46 -22.01 -25.59
N GLY A 167 -24.40 -22.54 -24.37
CA GLY A 167 -23.37 -23.43 -23.90
C GLY A 167 -22.11 -22.78 -23.32
N GLN A 168 -22.06 -21.45 -23.30
CA GLN A 168 -20.98 -20.72 -22.63
C GLN A 168 -21.46 -20.19 -21.26
N GLN A 169 -20.61 -20.37 -20.25
CA GLN A 169 -20.80 -19.77 -18.93
C GLN A 169 -20.19 -18.37 -18.89
N ARG A 170 -20.70 -17.49 -18.05
CA ARG A 170 -20.02 -16.25 -17.68
C ARG A 170 -18.75 -16.56 -16.94
N GLU A 171 -17.68 -15.82 -17.20
CA GLU A 171 -16.38 -16.01 -16.59
C GLU A 171 -16.06 -14.86 -15.63
N LEU A 172 -15.63 -15.24 -14.43
CA LEU A 172 -15.37 -14.37 -13.30
C LEU A 172 -13.89 -14.43 -12.88
N GLY A 173 -13.25 -13.27 -12.80
CA GLY A 173 -12.01 -13.12 -12.05
C GLY A 173 -12.33 -12.78 -10.58
N PHE A 174 -11.78 -13.53 -9.66
CA PHE A 174 -12.02 -13.34 -8.23
C PHE A 174 -10.77 -12.79 -7.55
N THR A 175 -10.77 -11.48 -7.27
CA THR A 175 -9.75 -10.86 -6.41
C THR A 175 -10.12 -11.13 -4.96
N PHE A 176 -9.24 -11.84 -4.26
CA PHE A 176 -9.42 -12.20 -2.87
C PHE A 176 -8.19 -11.78 -2.07
N SER A 177 -8.31 -10.66 -1.37
CA SER A 177 -7.19 -9.99 -0.70
C SER A 177 -7.02 -10.46 0.76
N PHE A 178 -7.06 -11.79 0.96
CA PHE A 178 -6.75 -12.45 2.22
C PHE A 178 -5.72 -13.55 1.98
N PRO A 179 -5.00 -14.00 3.02
CA PRO A 179 -4.00 -15.06 2.89
C PRO A 179 -4.59 -16.40 2.43
N VAL A 180 -4.26 -16.83 1.22
CA VAL A 180 -4.65 -18.12 0.66
C VAL A 180 -3.43 -18.94 0.25
N ARG A 181 -3.57 -20.24 0.29
CA ARG A 181 -2.65 -21.19 -0.36
C ARG A 181 -3.27 -21.61 -1.68
N GLN A 182 -2.74 -21.11 -2.78
CA GLN A 182 -3.20 -21.49 -4.11
C GLN A 182 -2.73 -22.88 -4.50
N ALA A 183 -3.59 -23.63 -5.18
CA ALA A 183 -3.30 -24.94 -5.75
C ALA A 183 -3.43 -24.94 -7.29
N SER A 184 -4.14 -23.97 -7.85
CA SER A 184 -4.27 -23.70 -9.28
C SER A 184 -4.69 -22.24 -9.49
N ILE A 185 -4.84 -21.83 -10.75
CA ILE A 185 -5.34 -20.49 -11.10
C ILE A 185 -6.75 -20.21 -10.55
N ALA A 186 -7.58 -21.24 -10.38
CA ALA A 186 -8.96 -21.13 -9.92
C ALA A 186 -9.21 -21.95 -8.64
N SER A 187 -8.22 -22.07 -7.75
CA SER A 187 -8.36 -22.77 -6.48
C SER A 187 -7.41 -22.19 -5.43
N GLY A 188 -7.91 -21.93 -4.23
CA GLY A 188 -7.11 -21.41 -3.13
C GLY A 188 -7.76 -21.66 -1.77
N THR A 189 -7.01 -22.31 -0.89
CA THR A 189 -7.42 -22.60 0.48
C THR A 189 -7.16 -21.41 1.39
N LEU A 190 -8.17 -20.93 2.09
CA LEU A 190 -8.03 -19.85 3.06
C LEU A 190 -7.15 -20.29 4.24
N ILE A 191 -6.08 -19.52 4.50
CA ILE A 191 -5.19 -19.76 5.64
C ILE A 191 -5.72 -19.12 6.92
N LYS A 192 -6.14 -17.87 6.83
CA LYS A 192 -6.69 -17.09 7.95
C LYS A 192 -7.46 -15.88 7.44
N TRP A 193 -8.46 -15.47 8.18
CA TRP A 193 -9.10 -14.20 7.97
C TRP A 193 -8.27 -13.04 8.54
N THR A 194 -8.45 -11.85 7.98
CA THR A 194 -7.87 -10.59 8.43
C THR A 194 -8.92 -9.48 8.29
N LYS A 195 -8.57 -8.22 8.55
CA LYS A 195 -9.42 -7.04 8.25
C LYS A 195 -10.81 -7.08 8.93
N GLY A 196 -10.91 -7.68 10.11
CA GLY A 196 -12.15 -7.73 10.89
C GLY A 196 -13.07 -8.92 10.57
N PHE A 197 -12.68 -9.80 9.64
CA PHE A 197 -13.38 -11.07 9.43
C PHE A 197 -12.92 -12.14 10.43
N SER A 198 -13.88 -12.98 10.87
CA SER A 198 -13.63 -14.10 11.76
C SER A 198 -14.70 -15.19 11.52
N ILE A 199 -14.55 -15.95 10.43
CA ILE A 199 -15.49 -17.00 10.00
C ILE A 199 -14.70 -18.30 10.00
N GLU A 200 -14.84 -19.09 11.08
CA GLU A 200 -13.98 -20.25 11.34
C GLU A 200 -14.19 -21.37 10.32
N ASP A 201 -15.41 -21.61 9.88
CA ASP A 201 -15.79 -22.69 8.95
C ASP A 201 -15.28 -22.49 7.51
N THR A 202 -14.75 -21.31 7.17
CA THR A 202 -14.09 -21.07 5.87
C THR A 202 -12.58 -21.35 5.94
N VAL A 203 -11.98 -21.32 7.13
CA VAL A 203 -10.53 -21.52 7.26
C VAL A 203 -10.20 -22.98 6.95
N GLY A 204 -9.30 -23.20 5.99
CA GLY A 204 -8.95 -24.52 5.48
C GLY A 204 -9.77 -24.97 4.27
N GLU A 205 -10.79 -24.21 3.87
CA GLU A 205 -11.63 -24.49 2.70
C GLU A 205 -11.17 -23.72 1.45
N ASP A 206 -11.54 -24.23 0.28
CA ASP A 206 -11.30 -23.57 -1.01
C ASP A 206 -12.32 -22.45 -1.22
N VAL A 207 -11.85 -21.19 -1.21
CA VAL A 207 -12.72 -20.01 -1.35
C VAL A 207 -13.45 -19.94 -2.71
N VAL A 208 -12.85 -20.51 -3.76
CA VAL A 208 -13.51 -20.65 -5.07
C VAL A 208 -14.61 -21.68 -5.01
N GLY A 209 -14.37 -22.79 -4.32
CA GLY A 209 -15.38 -23.80 -4.08
C GLY A 209 -16.57 -23.25 -3.29
N GLU A 210 -16.32 -22.48 -2.23
CA GLU A 210 -17.39 -21.85 -1.44
C GLU A 210 -18.23 -20.87 -2.28
N LEU A 211 -17.56 -20.00 -3.07
CA LEU A 211 -18.27 -19.08 -3.97
C LEU A 211 -19.06 -19.82 -5.05
N THR A 212 -18.50 -20.90 -5.63
CA THR A 212 -19.19 -21.71 -6.65
C THR A 212 -20.45 -22.35 -6.09
N LYS A 213 -20.38 -22.99 -4.91
CA LYS A 213 -21.54 -23.54 -4.22
C LYS A 213 -22.63 -22.51 -3.98
N ALA A 214 -22.24 -21.29 -3.59
CA ALA A 214 -23.19 -20.20 -3.36
C ALA A 214 -23.85 -19.73 -4.67
N MET A 215 -23.07 -19.57 -5.75
CA MET A 215 -23.61 -19.25 -7.07
C MET A 215 -24.60 -20.32 -7.57
N ASP A 216 -24.28 -21.59 -7.36
CA ASP A 216 -25.20 -22.71 -7.70
C ASP A 216 -26.51 -22.63 -6.90
N ARG A 217 -26.46 -22.36 -5.59
CA ARG A 217 -27.65 -22.20 -4.74
C ARG A 217 -28.57 -21.10 -5.20
N VAL A 218 -28.04 -19.98 -5.71
CA VAL A 218 -28.86 -18.89 -6.25
C VAL A 218 -29.20 -19.06 -7.73
N GLY A 219 -28.73 -20.13 -8.38
CA GLY A 219 -28.97 -20.41 -9.80
C GLY A 219 -28.26 -19.42 -10.74
N LEU A 220 -27.07 -18.97 -10.38
CA LEU A 220 -26.19 -18.13 -11.20
C LEU A 220 -25.19 -18.99 -11.97
N ASP A 221 -25.37 -19.13 -13.28
CA ASP A 221 -24.45 -19.87 -14.14
C ASP A 221 -23.21 -19.02 -14.46
N MET A 222 -22.18 -19.20 -13.63
CA MET A 222 -20.91 -18.45 -13.72
C MET A 222 -19.76 -19.29 -13.20
N ARG A 223 -18.61 -19.22 -13.88
CA ARG A 223 -17.38 -19.93 -13.54
C ARG A 223 -16.31 -18.96 -13.04
N VAL A 224 -15.66 -19.26 -11.93
CA VAL A 224 -14.44 -18.57 -11.53
C VAL A 224 -13.30 -19.05 -12.43
N ALA A 225 -12.79 -18.17 -13.27
CA ALA A 225 -11.71 -18.46 -14.22
C ALA A 225 -10.32 -18.22 -13.59
N ALA A 226 -10.23 -17.23 -12.70
CA ALA A 226 -8.99 -16.89 -12.01
C ALA A 226 -9.27 -16.41 -10.58
N LEU A 227 -8.50 -16.92 -9.62
CA LEU A 227 -8.39 -16.42 -8.24
C LEU A 227 -7.07 -15.67 -8.12
N VAL A 228 -7.13 -14.41 -7.77
CA VAL A 228 -5.95 -13.54 -7.76
C VAL A 228 -5.90 -12.63 -6.53
N ASN A 229 -4.70 -12.16 -6.22
CA ASN A 229 -4.48 -11.05 -5.28
C ASN A 229 -4.59 -9.71 -6.04
N ASP A 230 -4.94 -8.63 -5.34
CA ASP A 230 -5.06 -7.27 -5.88
C ASP A 230 -3.79 -6.79 -6.63
N THR A 231 -2.61 -7.12 -6.13
CA THR A 231 -1.33 -6.76 -6.73
C THR A 231 -1.09 -7.47 -8.08
N ILE A 232 -1.54 -8.72 -8.19
CA ILE A 232 -1.50 -9.47 -9.45
C ILE A 232 -2.48 -8.85 -10.45
N GLY A 233 -3.66 -8.43 -9.97
CA GLY A 233 -4.61 -7.64 -10.77
C GLY A 233 -3.98 -6.35 -11.32
N THR A 234 -3.28 -5.60 -10.46
CA THR A 234 -2.54 -4.38 -10.86
C THR A 234 -1.51 -4.67 -11.96
N LEU A 235 -0.75 -5.76 -11.83
CA LEU A 235 0.21 -6.19 -12.85
C LEU A 235 -0.49 -6.55 -14.17
N ALA A 236 -1.57 -7.32 -14.11
CA ALA A 236 -2.34 -7.71 -15.29
C ALA A 236 -2.99 -6.51 -15.99
N GLY A 237 -3.55 -5.57 -15.22
CA GLY A 237 -4.09 -4.32 -15.75
C GLY A 237 -3.03 -3.50 -16.49
N GLY A 238 -1.84 -3.37 -15.91
CA GLY A 238 -0.71 -2.74 -16.58
C GLY A 238 -0.27 -3.49 -17.85
N ARG A 239 -0.17 -4.83 -17.79
CA ARG A 239 0.25 -5.70 -18.90
C ARG A 239 -0.71 -5.60 -20.10
N TYR A 240 -1.99 -5.43 -19.85
CA TYR A 240 -2.99 -5.21 -20.89
C TYR A 240 -2.71 -3.97 -21.74
N HIS A 241 -2.14 -2.93 -21.16
CA HIS A 241 -1.78 -1.68 -21.85
C HIS A 241 -0.36 -1.68 -22.40
N SER A 242 0.57 -2.34 -21.73
CA SER A 242 1.98 -2.38 -22.11
C SER A 242 2.59 -3.76 -21.82
N GLN A 243 3.08 -4.43 -22.86
CA GLN A 243 3.74 -5.72 -22.72
C GLN A 243 5.11 -5.63 -22.00
N ASP A 244 5.62 -4.41 -21.81
CA ASP A 244 6.85 -4.14 -21.05
C ASP A 244 6.66 -4.12 -19.53
N VAL A 245 5.41 -4.28 -19.03
CA VAL A 245 5.13 -4.36 -17.59
C VAL A 245 5.70 -5.67 -17.03
N ILE A 246 6.61 -5.53 -16.07
CA ILE A 246 7.31 -6.66 -15.42
C ILE A 246 6.93 -6.84 -13.96
N ALA A 247 6.37 -5.82 -13.33
CA ALA A 247 5.95 -5.86 -11.94
C ALA A 247 4.73 -4.97 -11.69
N GLY A 248 3.93 -5.37 -10.72
CA GLY A 248 2.87 -4.57 -10.12
C GLY A 248 3.20 -4.29 -8.66
N VAL A 249 2.95 -3.06 -8.21
CA VAL A 249 3.21 -2.63 -6.83
C VAL A 249 2.03 -1.82 -6.32
N ILE A 250 1.54 -2.19 -5.16
CA ILE A 250 0.52 -1.42 -4.44
C ILE A 250 1.16 -0.63 -3.30
N LEU A 251 0.96 0.69 -3.31
CA LEU A 251 1.28 1.60 -2.22
C LEU A 251 0.00 2.33 -1.80
N GLY A 252 -0.79 1.66 -1.00
CA GLY A 252 -2.08 2.12 -0.49
C GLY A 252 -2.12 2.13 1.04
N THR A 253 -3.24 1.70 1.61
CA THR A 253 -3.38 1.45 3.05
C THR A 253 -2.33 0.44 3.52
N GLY A 254 -2.24 -0.70 2.82
CA GLY A 254 -1.14 -1.65 2.91
C GLY A 254 -0.19 -1.51 1.72
N THR A 255 0.72 -2.47 1.58
CA THR A 255 1.63 -2.54 0.45
C THR A 255 1.98 -3.97 0.08
N ASN A 256 2.02 -4.23 -1.23
CA ASN A 256 2.47 -5.50 -1.77
C ASN A 256 3.12 -5.31 -3.13
N ALA A 257 3.86 -6.31 -3.59
CA ALA A 257 4.45 -6.37 -4.93
C ALA A 257 4.28 -7.76 -5.54
N ALA A 258 4.08 -7.78 -6.84
CA ALA A 258 4.10 -8.98 -7.67
C ALA A 258 4.95 -8.71 -8.91
N TYR A 259 5.58 -9.74 -9.45
CA TYR A 259 6.42 -9.60 -10.64
C TYR A 259 6.37 -10.86 -11.50
N VAL A 260 6.78 -10.72 -12.75
CA VAL A 260 6.84 -11.81 -13.71
C VAL A 260 8.20 -12.51 -13.60
N GLU A 261 8.21 -13.76 -13.18
CA GLU A 261 9.40 -14.60 -13.12
C GLU A 261 9.41 -15.61 -14.28
N ARG A 262 10.58 -16.05 -14.71
CA ARG A 262 10.69 -17.21 -15.59
C ARG A 262 10.35 -18.48 -14.82
N ALA A 263 9.44 -19.30 -15.32
CA ALA A 263 8.98 -20.52 -14.63
C ALA A 263 10.15 -21.46 -14.28
N GLN A 264 11.17 -21.56 -15.16
CA GLN A 264 12.39 -22.31 -14.91
C GLN A 264 13.26 -21.78 -13.77
N ALA A 265 13.09 -20.51 -13.40
CA ALA A 265 13.85 -19.87 -12.30
C ALA A 265 13.16 -20.01 -10.92
N ILE A 266 12.12 -20.86 -10.82
CA ILE A 266 11.36 -21.12 -9.59
C ILE A 266 11.65 -22.55 -9.11
N PRO A 267 12.66 -22.78 -8.25
CA PRO A 267 13.05 -24.13 -7.84
C PRO A 267 11.93 -24.90 -7.11
N LYS A 268 11.05 -24.19 -6.40
CA LYS A 268 9.89 -24.82 -5.72
C LYS A 268 8.70 -25.13 -6.64
N TRP A 269 8.77 -24.77 -7.94
CA TRP A 269 7.79 -25.18 -8.93
C TRP A 269 8.04 -26.60 -9.40
N HIS A 270 7.10 -27.49 -9.19
CA HIS A 270 7.21 -28.91 -9.59
C HIS A 270 6.19 -29.29 -10.68
N GLY A 271 5.41 -28.32 -11.18
CA GLY A 271 4.46 -28.52 -12.26
C GLY A 271 5.13 -28.56 -13.63
N LEU A 272 4.32 -28.80 -14.65
CA LEU A 272 4.77 -28.64 -16.06
C LEU A 272 5.14 -27.17 -16.31
N LEU A 273 6.16 -26.95 -17.11
CA LEU A 273 6.52 -25.58 -17.51
C LEU A 273 5.40 -25.00 -18.38
N PRO A 274 4.94 -23.78 -18.10
CA PRO A 274 3.94 -23.12 -18.91
C PRO A 274 4.48 -22.80 -20.30
N LYS A 275 3.60 -22.74 -21.30
CA LYS A 275 3.98 -22.41 -22.68
C LYS A 275 4.59 -21.01 -22.82
N SER A 276 4.20 -20.09 -21.94
CA SER A 276 4.73 -18.73 -21.87
C SER A 276 6.16 -18.66 -21.31
N ASP A 277 6.62 -19.70 -20.61
CA ASP A 277 7.80 -19.68 -19.73
C ASP A 277 7.72 -18.61 -18.60
N GLU A 278 6.57 -17.99 -18.40
CA GLU A 278 6.33 -16.96 -17.38
C GLU A 278 5.45 -17.50 -16.22
N MET A 279 5.68 -16.99 -15.04
CA MET A 279 4.85 -17.21 -13.85
C MET A 279 4.84 -15.94 -13.00
N VAL A 280 3.66 -15.46 -12.63
CA VAL A 280 3.56 -14.32 -11.73
C VAL A 280 3.79 -14.79 -10.29
N ILE A 281 4.66 -14.09 -9.58
CA ILE A 281 4.97 -14.32 -8.18
C ILE A 281 4.37 -13.19 -7.33
N ASN A 282 3.50 -13.54 -6.38
CA ASN A 282 3.07 -12.64 -5.32
C ASN A 282 4.12 -12.66 -4.21
N MET A 283 4.82 -11.55 -4.03
CA MET A 283 5.95 -11.47 -3.10
C MET A 283 5.54 -11.47 -1.64
N GLU A 284 4.40 -10.85 -1.32
CA GLU A 284 4.05 -10.47 0.04
C GLU A 284 5.17 -9.67 0.71
N TRP A 285 5.66 -8.64 -0.01
CA TRP A 285 6.87 -7.90 0.35
C TRP A 285 6.74 -7.09 1.64
N GLY A 286 5.52 -6.85 2.12
CA GLY A 286 5.28 -6.28 3.44
C GLY A 286 5.97 -7.05 4.57
N ASN A 287 6.17 -8.35 4.39
CA ASN A 287 6.87 -9.24 5.33
C ASN A 287 8.40 -9.12 5.30
N PHE A 288 8.97 -8.36 4.35
CA PHE A 288 10.41 -8.21 4.26
C PHE A 288 11.01 -7.67 5.56
N ARG A 289 12.08 -8.29 6.00
CA ARG A 289 12.84 -7.92 7.19
C ARG A 289 14.31 -8.02 6.92
N SER A 290 15.05 -6.98 7.30
CA SER A 290 16.50 -6.93 7.17
C SER A 290 17.08 -6.04 8.26
N SER A 291 18.28 -6.35 8.73
CA SER A 291 19.07 -5.49 9.64
C SER A 291 19.49 -4.16 8.99
N HIS A 292 19.35 -4.06 7.66
CA HIS A 292 19.63 -2.82 6.92
C HIS A 292 18.46 -1.82 6.93
N LEU A 293 17.26 -2.23 7.38
CA LEU A 293 16.13 -1.31 7.51
C LEU A 293 16.40 -0.29 8.62
N PRO A 294 16.17 1.00 8.38
CA PRO A 294 16.36 2.08 9.36
C PRO A 294 15.19 2.12 10.35
N LEU A 295 15.07 1.11 11.19
CA LEU A 295 14.06 1.04 12.24
C LEU A 295 14.45 1.94 13.41
N THR A 296 13.43 2.58 13.99
CA THR A 296 13.54 3.44 15.16
C THR A 296 12.72 2.87 16.32
N GLU A 297 12.92 3.40 17.52
CA GLU A 297 12.12 3.06 18.70
C GLU A 297 10.61 3.29 18.50
N TYR A 298 10.22 4.22 17.62
CA TYR A 298 8.81 4.48 17.28
C TYR A 298 8.22 3.37 16.41
N ASP A 299 9.01 2.81 15.50
CA ASP A 299 8.62 1.69 14.66
C ASP A 299 8.50 0.41 15.49
N GLU A 300 9.44 0.19 16.41
CA GLU A 300 9.43 -0.97 17.34
C GLU A 300 8.21 -0.91 18.27
N ALA A 301 7.91 0.26 18.85
CA ALA A 301 6.74 0.44 19.69
C ALA A 301 5.44 0.25 18.90
N LEU A 302 5.38 0.75 17.66
CA LEU A 302 4.24 0.54 16.77
C LEU A 302 4.04 -0.97 16.48
N ASP A 303 5.14 -1.69 16.20
CA ASP A 303 5.08 -3.13 15.93
C ASP A 303 4.56 -3.91 17.14
N ILE A 304 5.10 -3.66 18.33
CA ILE A 304 4.69 -4.33 19.57
C ILE A 304 3.20 -4.11 19.89
N GLU A 305 2.70 -2.90 19.64
CA GLU A 305 1.30 -2.53 19.90
C GLU A 305 0.33 -2.92 18.77
N SER A 306 0.84 -3.43 17.65
CA SER A 306 0.03 -3.81 16.50
C SER A 306 -0.74 -5.12 16.74
N LEU A 307 -1.71 -5.42 15.87
CA LEU A 307 -2.44 -6.69 15.88
C LEU A 307 -1.58 -7.88 15.44
N ASN A 308 -0.41 -7.64 14.84
CA ASN A 308 0.49 -8.65 14.28
C ASN A 308 1.96 -8.33 14.60
N PRO A 309 2.38 -8.36 15.89
CA PRO A 309 3.75 -8.07 16.29
C PRO A 309 4.75 -9.02 15.60
N GLY A 310 5.85 -8.44 15.09
CA GLY A 310 6.90 -9.17 14.39
C GLY A 310 6.58 -9.56 12.94
N GLU A 311 5.38 -9.27 12.44
CA GLU A 311 4.97 -9.47 11.05
C GLU A 311 4.85 -8.13 10.31
N GLN A 312 4.92 -8.16 8.98
CA GLN A 312 4.69 -7.00 8.10
C GLN A 312 5.60 -5.80 8.44
N ILE A 313 6.85 -6.04 8.79
CA ILE A 313 7.80 -4.98 9.24
C ILE A 313 8.02 -3.94 8.14
N PHE A 314 8.20 -4.39 6.90
CA PHE A 314 8.40 -3.47 5.78
C PHE A 314 7.14 -2.63 5.50
N GLU A 315 5.97 -3.26 5.54
CA GLU A 315 4.68 -2.55 5.40
C GLU A 315 4.53 -1.47 6.46
N LYS A 316 4.84 -1.76 7.72
CA LYS A 316 4.69 -0.83 8.85
C LYS A 316 5.54 0.45 8.72
N ILE A 317 6.58 0.45 7.89
CA ILE A 317 7.45 1.62 7.71
C ILE A 317 7.27 2.34 6.37
N ILE A 318 6.52 1.77 5.41
CA ILE A 318 6.35 2.38 4.08
C ILE A 318 4.89 2.61 3.66
N SER A 319 3.90 1.93 4.29
CA SER A 319 2.53 1.98 3.79
C SER A 319 1.67 3.09 4.43
N GLY A 320 0.60 3.41 3.73
CA GLY A 320 -0.28 4.53 4.07
C GLY A 320 -1.01 4.39 5.41
N MET A 321 -1.19 3.18 5.93
CA MET A 321 -1.79 3.00 7.25
C MET A 321 -0.90 3.57 8.36
N TYR A 322 0.42 3.47 8.22
CA TYR A 322 1.36 3.64 9.33
C TYR A 322 2.14 4.96 9.32
N LEU A 323 2.38 5.59 8.14
CA LEU A 323 3.21 6.80 8.09
C LEU A 323 2.69 7.94 9.00
N GLY A 324 1.38 8.17 8.99
CA GLY A 324 0.77 9.17 9.88
C GLY A 324 0.89 8.81 11.36
N GLU A 325 0.77 7.53 11.70
CA GLU A 325 0.95 7.03 13.07
C GLU A 325 2.38 7.21 13.57
N ILE A 326 3.38 6.99 12.73
CA ILE A 326 4.79 7.26 13.08
C ILE A 326 4.98 8.76 13.39
N VAL A 327 4.43 9.65 12.56
CA VAL A 327 4.45 11.11 12.83
C VAL A 327 3.78 11.41 14.18
N ARG A 328 2.61 10.83 14.45
CA ARG A 328 1.91 11.01 15.73
C ARG A 328 2.78 10.63 16.91
N ARG A 329 3.45 9.47 16.87
CA ARG A 329 4.31 8.97 17.95
C ARG A 329 5.48 9.91 18.25
N VAL A 330 6.13 10.43 17.21
CA VAL A 330 7.21 11.41 17.39
C VAL A 330 6.66 12.73 17.97
N LEU A 331 5.49 13.20 17.49
CA LEU A 331 4.85 14.39 18.03
C LEU A 331 4.45 14.22 19.51
N LEU A 332 3.96 13.04 19.88
CA LEU A 332 3.64 12.71 21.28
C LEU A 332 4.90 12.83 22.17
N LYS A 333 6.00 12.22 21.76
CA LYS A 333 7.27 12.33 22.48
C LYS A 333 7.77 13.78 22.58
N MET A 334 7.64 14.56 21.51
CA MET A 334 7.99 15.99 21.54
C MET A 334 7.05 16.80 22.46
N ALA A 335 5.79 16.40 22.57
CA ALA A 335 4.85 17.01 23.52
C ALA A 335 5.19 16.66 24.97
N GLU A 336 5.50 15.41 25.27
CA GLU A 336 5.86 14.91 26.60
C GLU A 336 7.19 15.46 27.09
N GLU A 337 8.27 15.31 26.33
CA GLU A 337 9.62 15.64 26.79
C GLU A 337 10.02 17.09 26.57
N ALA A 338 9.43 17.75 25.54
CA ALA A 338 9.81 19.12 25.15
C ALA A 338 8.68 20.13 25.33
N ASN A 339 7.48 19.70 25.78
CA ASN A 339 6.31 20.56 25.88
C ASN A 339 6.03 21.37 24.58
N LEU A 340 6.17 20.71 23.41
CA LEU A 340 6.07 21.35 22.10
C LEU A 340 4.78 22.16 21.92
N PHE A 341 3.67 21.67 22.50
CA PHE A 341 2.35 22.28 22.41
C PHE A 341 1.88 22.98 23.70
N GLY A 342 2.75 23.07 24.71
CA GLY A 342 2.43 23.67 26.01
C GLY A 342 2.71 22.72 27.18
N ASP A 343 2.29 23.13 28.38
CA ASP A 343 2.59 22.37 29.60
C ASP A 343 1.72 21.09 29.76
N VAL A 344 0.67 20.95 28.96
CA VAL A 344 -0.23 19.77 28.91
C VAL A 344 -0.12 19.09 27.57
N VAL A 345 0.05 17.79 27.60
CA VAL A 345 0.03 16.98 26.37
C VAL A 345 -1.37 17.00 25.78
N PRO A 346 -1.54 17.31 24.48
CA PRO A 346 -2.85 17.26 23.85
C PRO A 346 -3.45 15.85 23.89
N PRO A 347 -4.64 15.64 24.51
CA PRO A 347 -5.19 14.30 24.70
C PRO A 347 -5.41 13.51 23.40
N LYS A 348 -5.69 14.19 22.30
CA LYS A 348 -5.86 13.55 20.98
C LYS A 348 -4.57 12.91 20.47
N LEU A 349 -3.39 13.40 20.87
CA LEU A 349 -2.11 12.75 20.50
C LEU A 349 -1.93 11.36 21.11
N GLU A 350 -2.63 11.07 22.22
CA GLU A 350 -2.57 9.76 22.88
C GLU A 350 -3.40 8.69 22.14
N ILE A 351 -4.32 9.12 21.25
CA ILE A 351 -5.20 8.19 20.52
C ILE A 351 -4.44 7.58 19.32
N PRO A 352 -4.23 6.27 19.31
CA PRO A 352 -3.55 5.60 18.18
C PRO A 352 -4.29 5.85 16.84
N PHE A 353 -3.51 6.04 15.79
CA PHE A 353 -3.98 6.24 14.41
C PHE A 353 -4.91 7.45 14.19
N ILE A 354 -5.02 8.38 15.16
CA ILE A 354 -5.79 9.62 14.97
C ILE A 354 -5.20 10.48 13.83
N LEU A 355 -3.88 10.50 13.68
CA LEU A 355 -3.20 11.19 12.59
C LEU A 355 -3.00 10.24 11.42
N ARG A 356 -3.92 10.28 10.47
CA ARG A 356 -3.88 9.45 9.26
C ARG A 356 -2.93 10.02 8.21
N THR A 357 -2.38 9.16 7.36
CA THR A 357 -1.44 9.55 6.30
C THR A 357 -1.99 10.58 5.30
N PRO A 358 -3.26 10.61 4.90
CA PRO A 358 -3.81 11.72 4.11
C PRO A 358 -3.71 13.09 4.80
N VAL A 359 -3.84 13.13 6.14
CA VAL A 359 -3.65 14.36 6.93
C VAL A 359 -2.19 14.76 6.94
N MET A 360 -1.28 13.80 7.18
CA MET A 360 0.17 13.99 7.06
C MET A 360 0.56 14.51 5.68
N SER A 361 0.04 13.90 4.61
CA SER A 361 0.26 14.32 3.21
C SER A 361 -0.17 15.77 2.98
N ALA A 362 -1.37 16.15 3.44
CA ALA A 362 -1.87 17.51 3.33
C ALA A 362 -0.99 18.53 4.07
N MET A 363 -0.49 18.18 5.27
CA MET A 363 0.45 19.02 6.02
C MET A 363 1.81 19.13 5.33
N HIS A 364 2.33 18.01 4.79
CA HIS A 364 3.63 18.02 4.12
C HIS A 364 3.60 18.77 2.79
N GLN A 365 2.48 18.79 2.10
CA GLN A 365 2.29 19.48 0.82
C GLN A 365 1.87 20.95 0.96
N ASP A 366 1.73 21.46 2.22
CA ASP A 366 1.38 22.87 2.46
C ASP A 366 2.50 23.82 2.00
N THR A 367 2.23 24.60 0.97
CA THR A 367 3.14 25.61 0.41
C THR A 367 2.79 27.04 0.84
N SER A 368 1.76 27.22 1.68
CA SER A 368 1.38 28.55 2.14
C SER A 368 2.45 29.15 3.07
N SER A 369 2.66 30.46 2.98
CA SER A 369 3.75 31.17 3.69
C SER A 369 3.63 31.05 5.21
N ASP A 370 2.41 30.91 5.74
CA ASP A 370 2.08 30.77 7.15
C ASP A 370 1.78 29.31 7.56
N LEU A 371 1.90 28.35 6.64
CA LEU A 371 1.55 26.93 6.83
C LEU A 371 0.15 26.77 7.46
N ARG A 372 -0.83 27.44 6.87
CA ARG A 372 -2.21 27.46 7.39
C ARG A 372 -2.90 26.10 7.34
N VAL A 373 -2.58 25.27 6.32
CA VAL A 373 -3.12 23.90 6.26
C VAL A 373 -2.62 23.08 7.44
N VAL A 374 -1.33 23.17 7.77
CA VAL A 374 -0.77 22.54 8.97
C VAL A 374 -1.51 23.01 10.22
N GLY A 375 -1.68 24.34 10.37
CA GLY A 375 -2.39 24.92 11.52
C GLY A 375 -3.83 24.46 11.65
N SER A 376 -4.57 24.38 10.52
CA SER A 376 -5.95 23.85 10.47
C SER A 376 -5.99 22.37 10.87
N LYS A 377 -5.14 21.52 10.27
CA LYS A 377 -5.11 20.08 10.58
C LYS A 377 -4.77 19.79 12.04
N LEU A 378 -3.83 20.54 12.62
CA LEU A 378 -3.50 20.41 14.05
C LEU A 378 -4.70 20.79 14.94
N LYS A 379 -5.41 21.85 14.59
CA LYS A 379 -6.61 22.29 15.31
C LYS A 379 -7.75 21.29 15.17
N ASP A 380 -8.06 20.87 13.94
CA ASP A 380 -9.28 20.13 13.64
C ASP A 380 -9.17 18.65 14.02
N ILE A 381 -7.97 18.06 13.92
CA ILE A 381 -7.74 16.63 14.17
C ILE A 381 -7.18 16.39 15.57
N LEU A 382 -6.20 17.20 16.00
CA LEU A 382 -5.50 17.01 17.27
C LEU A 382 -5.96 17.96 18.37
N GLU A 383 -6.92 18.87 18.07
CA GLU A 383 -7.42 19.89 18.98
C GLU A 383 -6.30 20.80 19.54
N ILE A 384 -5.28 21.06 18.70
CA ILE A 384 -4.14 21.92 19.04
C ILE A 384 -4.31 23.29 18.36
N PRO A 385 -4.92 24.26 19.02
CA PRO A 385 -5.07 25.60 18.47
C PRO A 385 -3.77 26.41 18.61
N ASN A 386 -3.65 27.47 17.85
CA ASN A 386 -2.65 28.55 18.03
C ASN A 386 -1.18 28.10 17.97
N THR A 387 -0.85 27.20 17.04
CA THR A 387 0.53 26.80 16.81
C THR A 387 1.35 27.90 16.12
N SER A 388 2.59 28.09 16.57
CA SER A 388 3.52 29.04 15.95
C SER A 388 3.97 28.58 14.57
N LEU A 389 4.35 29.50 13.68
CA LEU A 389 4.94 29.15 12.38
C LEU A 389 6.19 28.27 12.55
N LYS A 390 6.98 28.50 13.58
CA LYS A 390 8.15 27.70 13.93
C LYS A 390 7.79 26.26 14.24
N THR A 391 6.73 26.02 15.02
CA THR A 391 6.19 24.70 15.32
C THR A 391 5.67 24.00 14.05
N ARG A 392 4.90 24.73 13.21
CA ARG A 392 4.39 24.18 11.95
C ARG A 392 5.51 23.75 11.01
N LYS A 393 6.60 24.53 10.90
CA LYS A 393 7.79 24.17 10.12
C LYS A 393 8.45 22.88 10.62
N ALA A 394 8.57 22.71 11.93
CA ALA A 394 9.11 21.46 12.52
C ALA A 394 8.23 20.25 12.19
N ILE A 395 6.91 20.42 12.20
CA ILE A 395 5.96 19.34 11.85
C ILE A 395 6.06 18.99 10.37
N VAL A 396 6.15 19.98 9.47
CA VAL A 396 6.39 19.72 8.03
C VAL A 396 7.69 18.96 7.83
N LYS A 397 8.76 19.34 8.55
CA LYS A 397 10.05 18.62 8.48
C LYS A 397 9.92 17.17 8.99
N LEU A 398 9.16 16.94 10.06
CA LEU A 398 8.89 15.60 10.55
C LEU A 398 8.13 14.75 9.50
N CYS A 399 7.10 15.33 8.86
CA CYS A 399 6.38 14.67 7.77
C CYS A 399 7.32 14.34 6.60
N ASP A 400 8.24 15.26 6.26
CA ASP A 400 9.25 15.07 5.21
C ASP A 400 10.17 13.88 5.52
N ILE A 401 10.68 13.78 6.76
CA ILE A 401 11.55 12.67 7.18
C ILE A 401 10.87 11.33 7.01
N VAL A 402 9.62 11.21 7.50
CA VAL A 402 8.86 9.95 7.44
C VAL A 402 8.52 9.58 5.99
N ALA A 403 8.02 10.55 5.21
CA ALA A 403 7.67 10.33 3.80
C ALA A 403 8.90 9.97 2.95
N THR A 404 10.01 10.66 3.14
CA THR A 404 11.27 10.41 2.42
C THR A 404 11.80 9.01 2.73
N ARG A 405 11.83 8.61 4.01
CA ARG A 405 12.22 7.24 4.40
C ARG A 405 11.36 6.21 3.70
N GLY A 406 10.03 6.34 3.78
CA GLY A 406 9.09 5.40 3.17
C GLY A 406 9.26 5.30 1.64
N ALA A 407 9.34 6.44 0.96
CA ALA A 407 9.50 6.50 -0.49
C ALA A 407 10.83 5.88 -0.97
N ARG A 408 11.93 6.20 -0.27
CA ARG A 408 13.26 5.68 -0.61
C ARG A 408 13.38 4.17 -0.36
N LEU A 409 12.76 3.66 0.68
CA LEU A 409 12.69 2.22 0.94
C LEU A 409 11.82 1.49 -0.08
N SER A 410 10.68 2.06 -0.48
CA SER A 410 9.85 1.52 -1.56
C SER A 410 10.64 1.44 -2.87
N ALA A 411 11.40 2.48 -3.21
CA ALA A 411 12.29 2.50 -4.37
C ALA A 411 13.37 1.39 -4.28
N ALA A 412 13.97 1.19 -3.11
CA ALA A 412 14.96 0.10 -2.90
C ALA A 412 14.32 -1.28 -3.08
N GLY A 413 13.06 -1.48 -2.65
CA GLY A 413 12.31 -2.71 -2.90
C GLY A 413 12.09 -2.95 -4.40
N ILE A 414 11.68 -1.92 -5.16
CA ILE A 414 11.52 -2.00 -6.62
C ILE A 414 12.87 -2.32 -7.30
N VAL A 415 13.95 -1.67 -6.88
CA VAL A 415 15.30 -1.98 -7.40
C VAL A 415 15.71 -3.41 -7.07
N GLY A 416 15.30 -3.97 -5.93
CA GLY A 416 15.48 -5.39 -5.62
C GLY A 416 14.80 -6.31 -6.62
N ILE A 417 13.58 -6.00 -7.05
CA ILE A 417 12.87 -6.72 -8.12
C ILE A 417 13.61 -6.60 -9.45
N LEU A 418 14.03 -5.39 -9.83
CA LEU A 418 14.80 -5.16 -11.06
C LEU A 418 16.11 -5.96 -11.08
N LYS A 419 16.84 -6.01 -9.94
CA LYS A 419 18.05 -6.84 -9.76
C LYS A 419 17.75 -8.33 -9.93
N LYS A 420 16.68 -8.83 -9.29
CA LYS A 420 16.26 -10.23 -9.45
C LYS A 420 16.01 -10.61 -10.90
N LEU A 421 15.46 -9.68 -11.68
CA LEU A 421 15.16 -9.87 -13.10
C LEU A 421 16.35 -9.54 -14.03
N GLY A 422 17.48 -9.06 -13.49
CA GLY A 422 18.64 -8.64 -14.28
C GLY A 422 18.36 -7.40 -15.15
N ARG A 423 17.49 -6.50 -14.67
CA ARG A 423 17.09 -5.25 -15.32
C ARG A 423 17.73 -4.01 -14.68
N ASP A 424 18.64 -4.20 -13.72
CA ASP A 424 19.40 -3.17 -13.04
C ASP A 424 20.71 -2.76 -13.76
N THR A 425 20.99 -3.38 -14.91
CA THR A 425 22.17 -3.12 -15.74
C THR A 425 21.80 -3.12 -17.21
N ILE A 426 22.52 -2.35 -18.02
CA ILE A 426 22.39 -2.35 -19.47
C ILE A 426 23.21 -3.52 -20.04
N LYS A 427 22.54 -4.43 -20.73
CA LYS A 427 23.18 -5.41 -21.58
C LYS A 427 23.22 -4.85 -23.00
N GLU A 428 24.40 -4.75 -23.59
CA GLU A 428 24.67 -4.07 -24.88
C GLU A 428 23.77 -4.45 -26.08
N ARG A 429 23.00 -5.52 -25.98
CA ARG A 429 22.11 -6.01 -27.06
C ARG A 429 20.60 -5.88 -26.79
N GLU A 430 20.17 -5.50 -25.58
CA GLU A 430 18.75 -5.50 -25.24
C GLU A 430 18.36 -4.22 -24.49
N LYS A 431 17.99 -3.17 -25.24
CA LYS A 431 17.29 -2.01 -24.66
C LYS A 431 15.81 -2.35 -24.48
N HIS A 432 15.51 -3.26 -23.53
CA HIS A 432 14.12 -3.51 -23.19
C HIS A 432 13.66 -2.51 -22.14
N LYS A 433 12.57 -1.83 -22.44
CA LYS A 433 11.83 -1.02 -21.48
C LYS A 433 11.30 -1.94 -20.38
N SER A 434 11.33 -1.49 -19.14
CA SER A 434 10.74 -2.19 -18.01
C SER A 434 9.75 -1.26 -17.32
N VAL A 435 8.50 -1.66 -17.28
CA VAL A 435 7.42 -0.86 -16.69
C VAL A 435 7.00 -1.48 -15.36
N ILE A 436 6.89 -0.64 -14.34
CA ILE A 436 6.35 -0.97 -13.02
C ILE A 436 4.96 -0.35 -12.93
N ALA A 437 3.93 -1.19 -12.92
CA ALA A 437 2.56 -0.75 -12.72
C ALA A 437 2.32 -0.46 -11.24
N MET A 438 1.93 0.77 -10.92
CA MET A 438 1.71 1.23 -9.55
C MET A 438 0.24 1.47 -9.30
N ASP A 439 -0.25 1.07 -8.12
CA ASP A 439 -1.60 1.36 -7.65
C ASP A 439 -1.58 1.78 -6.17
N GLY A 440 -2.68 2.35 -5.73
CA GLY A 440 -2.90 2.72 -4.33
C GLY A 440 -2.71 4.21 -4.02
N GLY A 441 -3.57 4.68 -3.11
CA GLY A 441 -3.73 6.11 -2.82
C GLY A 441 -2.48 6.81 -2.28
N LEU A 442 -1.51 6.09 -1.74
CA LEU A 442 -0.25 6.68 -1.31
C LEU A 442 0.59 7.11 -2.53
N PHE A 443 0.65 6.28 -3.57
CA PHE A 443 1.32 6.63 -4.82
C PHE A 443 0.53 7.69 -5.62
N GLU A 444 -0.76 7.52 -5.72
CA GLU A 444 -1.64 8.38 -6.53
C GLU A 444 -1.74 9.81 -5.97
N HIS A 445 -1.98 9.96 -4.66
CA HIS A 445 -2.36 11.23 -4.08
C HIS A 445 -1.24 11.95 -3.31
N TYR A 446 -0.13 11.27 -2.99
CA TYR A 446 0.98 11.86 -2.26
C TYR A 446 2.14 12.21 -3.18
N THR A 447 2.00 13.30 -3.94
CA THR A 447 2.96 13.71 -5.00
C THR A 447 4.42 13.76 -4.53
N LYS A 448 4.69 14.31 -3.33
CA LYS A 448 6.07 14.36 -2.80
C LYS A 448 6.65 12.97 -2.55
N PHE A 449 5.83 12.02 -2.09
CA PHE A 449 6.23 10.63 -1.91
C PHE A 449 6.60 9.99 -3.26
N ARG A 450 5.71 10.14 -4.26
CA ARG A 450 5.93 9.63 -5.62
C ARG A 450 7.19 10.18 -6.26
N VAL A 451 7.36 11.50 -6.26
CA VAL A 451 8.55 12.15 -6.83
C VAL A 451 9.84 11.68 -6.13
N CYS A 452 9.81 11.52 -4.80
CA CYS A 452 10.94 10.99 -4.04
C CYS A 452 11.24 9.54 -4.41
N LEU A 453 10.23 8.69 -4.60
CA LEU A 453 10.37 7.31 -5.03
C LEU A 453 11.04 7.24 -6.42
N GLU A 454 10.48 7.95 -7.40
CA GLU A 454 10.99 7.97 -8.79
C GLU A 454 12.43 8.48 -8.85
N SER A 455 12.74 9.60 -8.20
CA SER A 455 14.11 10.13 -8.15
C SER A 455 15.09 9.20 -7.43
N THR A 456 14.63 8.41 -6.45
CA THR A 456 15.48 7.45 -5.75
C THR A 456 15.80 6.23 -6.62
N ILE A 457 14.87 5.78 -7.46
CA ILE A 457 15.15 4.73 -8.47
C ILE A 457 16.27 5.21 -9.40
N GLU A 458 16.20 6.45 -9.91
CA GLU A 458 17.27 7.04 -10.72
C GLU A 458 18.60 7.13 -9.96
N GLU A 459 18.59 7.56 -8.70
CA GLU A 459 19.79 7.65 -7.86
C GLU A 459 20.45 6.27 -7.65
N LEU A 460 19.66 5.20 -7.50
CA LEU A 460 20.16 3.84 -7.27
C LEU A 460 20.71 3.17 -8.52
N LEU A 461 20.03 3.33 -9.66
CA LEU A 461 20.36 2.69 -10.93
C LEU A 461 21.33 3.50 -11.79
N GLY A 462 21.36 4.82 -11.58
CA GLY A 462 22.02 5.76 -12.46
C GLY A 462 21.18 6.11 -13.68
N LYS A 463 21.47 7.24 -14.30
CA LYS A 463 20.66 7.85 -15.37
C LYS A 463 20.46 6.91 -16.57
N GLU A 464 21.52 6.26 -17.01
CA GLU A 464 21.51 5.44 -18.22
C GLU A 464 20.58 4.22 -18.11
N VAL A 465 20.55 3.55 -16.93
CA VAL A 465 19.65 2.41 -16.67
C VAL A 465 18.23 2.92 -16.44
N SER A 466 18.08 3.99 -15.68
CA SER A 466 16.75 4.52 -15.29
C SER A 466 15.94 5.05 -16.48
N GLU A 467 16.58 5.48 -17.58
CA GLU A 467 15.90 5.86 -18.83
C GLU A 467 15.06 4.71 -19.44
N ASN A 468 15.38 3.45 -19.10
CA ASN A 468 14.62 2.28 -19.53
C ASN A 468 13.59 1.79 -18.49
N ILE A 469 13.54 2.43 -17.31
CA ILE A 469 12.60 2.09 -16.24
C ILE A 469 11.48 3.11 -16.22
N VAL A 470 10.25 2.64 -16.31
CA VAL A 470 9.06 3.51 -16.25
C VAL A 470 8.19 3.07 -15.09
N VAL A 471 7.81 4.04 -14.29
CA VAL A 471 6.85 3.85 -13.19
C VAL A 471 5.53 4.48 -13.63
N GLU A 472 4.51 3.67 -13.86
CA GLU A 472 3.21 4.11 -14.37
C GLU A 472 2.10 3.80 -13.38
N HIS A 473 1.15 4.72 -13.26
CA HIS A 473 -0.07 4.49 -12.49
C HIS A 473 -1.02 3.55 -13.28
N SER A 474 -1.48 2.49 -12.63
CA SER A 474 -2.45 1.55 -13.18
C SER A 474 -3.84 1.89 -12.62
N ASN A 475 -4.67 2.55 -13.41
CA ASN A 475 -6.02 2.92 -13.00
C ASN A 475 -6.89 1.68 -12.77
N ASP A 476 -7.45 1.52 -11.56
CA ASP A 476 -8.33 0.42 -11.15
C ASP A 476 -7.78 -0.98 -11.51
N GLY A 477 -6.44 -1.10 -11.41
CA GLY A 477 -5.73 -2.31 -11.82
C GLY A 477 -6.22 -3.56 -11.11
N SER A 478 -6.58 -3.47 -9.84
CA SER A 478 -7.07 -4.63 -9.06
C SER A 478 -8.41 -5.17 -9.58
N GLY A 479 -9.36 -4.30 -9.91
CA GLY A 479 -10.68 -4.68 -10.39
C GLY A 479 -10.65 -5.16 -11.84
N ILE A 480 -10.21 -4.31 -12.76
CA ILE A 480 -10.11 -4.64 -14.19
C ILE A 480 -9.15 -5.81 -14.42
N GLY A 481 -8.04 -5.84 -13.68
CA GLY A 481 -7.03 -6.88 -13.80
C GLY A 481 -7.57 -8.29 -13.55
N ALA A 482 -8.50 -8.46 -12.61
CA ALA A 482 -9.14 -9.76 -12.38
C ALA A 482 -10.00 -10.20 -13.59
N ALA A 483 -10.78 -9.27 -14.18
CA ALA A 483 -11.54 -9.55 -15.40
C ALA A 483 -10.62 -9.88 -16.58
N LEU A 484 -9.51 -9.18 -16.72
CA LEU A 484 -8.49 -9.44 -17.74
C LEU A 484 -7.83 -10.81 -17.55
N LEU A 485 -7.58 -11.23 -16.32
CA LEU A 485 -7.04 -12.56 -16.03
C LEU A 485 -8.10 -13.65 -16.28
N ALA A 486 -9.38 -13.38 -16.00
CA ALA A 486 -10.45 -14.28 -16.44
C ALA A 486 -10.44 -14.43 -17.98
N ALA A 487 -10.25 -13.34 -18.72
CA ALA A 487 -10.16 -13.36 -20.18
C ALA A 487 -8.93 -14.14 -20.68
N SER A 488 -7.76 -13.93 -20.06
CA SER A 488 -6.52 -14.63 -20.43
C SER A 488 -6.59 -16.14 -20.15
N HIS A 489 -7.41 -16.59 -19.18
CA HIS A 489 -7.63 -17.98 -18.79
C HIS A 489 -9.02 -18.49 -19.16
N SER A 490 -9.65 -17.84 -20.17
CA SER A 490 -10.96 -18.23 -20.69
C SER A 490 -10.92 -19.60 -21.35
N LEU A 491 -11.92 -20.41 -21.09
CA LEU A 491 -12.11 -21.70 -21.79
C LEU A 491 -12.54 -21.53 -23.25
N TYR A 492 -13.01 -20.35 -23.61
CA TYR A 492 -13.61 -20.06 -24.93
C TYR A 492 -12.64 -19.31 -25.87
N ARG A 493 -11.41 -19.08 -25.45
CA ARG A 493 -10.39 -18.34 -26.23
C ARG A 493 -9.98 -19.06 -27.52
N GLU A 494 -9.98 -20.40 -27.54
CA GLU A 494 -9.54 -21.20 -28.69
C GLU A 494 -10.62 -21.35 -29.79
N VAL A 495 -11.87 -20.99 -29.51
CA VAL A 495 -12.99 -21.10 -30.47
C VAL A 495 -13.02 -19.95 -31.48
N ALA A 496 -12.29 -18.88 -31.23
CA ALA A 496 -12.25 -17.67 -32.07
C ALA A 496 -11.16 -17.70 -33.18
N GLU A 497 -10.34 -18.75 -33.24
CA GLU A 497 -9.24 -18.89 -34.22
C GLU A 497 -9.53 -19.88 -35.40
N TYR A 498 -10.83 -20.26 -35.61
CA TYR A 498 -11.23 -21.09 -36.75
C TYR A 498 -12.20 -20.37 -37.68
#